data_321384ea1106795ae4a721830cdb67fb
#
_entry.id   321384ea1106795ae4a721830cdb67fb
#
_cell.length_a   1.000
_cell.length_b   1.000
_cell.length_c   1.000
_cell.angle_alpha   90.00
_cell.angle_beta   90.00
_cell.angle_gamma   90.00
#
_symmetry.space_group_name_H-M   'P 1'
#
loop_
_entity.id
_entity.type
_entity.pdbx_description
1 polymer ?
#
loop_
_entity_poly.entity_id
_entity_poly.type
_entity_poly.pdbx_seq_one_letter_code
_entity_poly.pdbx_strand_id
1 'polypeptide(L)' 'MTITVSAYCVLCQKNVVGKLNEIVALDSGKMLYIGECPDCYYQIKRIMNNIARN' A
#
# COMPACT_ATOMS: atom_id res chain seq x y z
N MET A 1 17.12 1.17 -4.48
CA MET A 1 15.92 0.89 -5.26
C MET A 1 14.69 1.14 -4.39
N THR A 2 13.69 1.81 -4.92
CA THR A 2 12.50 2.17 -4.14
C THR A 2 11.31 1.34 -4.59
N ILE A 3 10.62 0.75 -3.61
CA ILE A 3 9.40 0.01 -3.88
C ILE A 3 8.23 0.93 -3.60
N THR A 4 7.25 0.93 -4.49
CA THR A 4 6.09 1.80 -4.35
C THR A 4 4.82 0.98 -4.17
N VAL A 5 3.79 1.65 -3.66
CA VAL A 5 2.48 1.04 -3.52
C VAL A 5 1.44 2.00 -4.10
N SER A 6 0.49 1.44 -4.82
CA SER A 6 -0.59 2.21 -5.40
C SER A 6 -1.83 2.02 -4.52
N ALA A 7 -2.38 3.13 -4.03
CA ALA A 7 -3.54 3.08 -3.16
C ALA A 7 -4.29 4.40 -3.23
N TYR A 8 -5.50 4.40 -2.68
CA TYR A 8 -6.32 5.61 -2.67
C TYR A 8 -5.92 6.50 -1.51
N CYS A 9 -5.66 7.76 -1.80
CA CYS A 9 -5.38 8.76 -0.76
C CYS A 9 -6.66 9.53 -0.45
N VAL A 10 -7.12 9.39 0.79
CA VAL A 10 -8.36 10.03 1.21
C VAL A 10 -8.25 11.56 1.18
N LEU A 11 -7.10 12.08 1.57
CA LEU A 11 -6.89 13.54 1.60
C LEU A 11 -6.81 14.13 0.20
N CYS A 12 -6.15 13.43 -0.72
CA CYS A 12 -6.05 13.91 -2.09
C CYS A 12 -7.26 13.51 -2.93
N GLN A 13 -8.06 12.58 -2.43
CA GLN A 13 -9.27 12.09 -3.08
C GLN A 13 -8.98 11.51 -4.47
N LYS A 14 -7.90 10.76 -4.55
CA LYS A 14 -7.53 10.12 -5.81
C LYS A 14 -6.56 8.97 -5.51
N ASN A 15 -6.39 8.10 -6.49
CA ASN A 15 -5.37 7.06 -6.39
C ASN A 15 -4.00 7.69 -6.58
N VAL A 16 -3.07 7.25 -5.75
CA VAL A 16 -1.69 7.75 -5.82
C VAL A 16 -0.74 6.57 -5.77
N VAL A 17 0.47 6.81 -6.23
CA VAL A 17 1.55 5.85 -6.11
C VAL A 17 2.58 6.46 -5.18
N GLY A 18 2.71 5.86 -4.01
CA GLY A 18 3.59 6.41 -2.99
C GLY A 18 4.69 5.44 -2.60
N LYS A 19 5.59 5.92 -1.78
CA LYS A 19 6.70 5.13 -1.30
C LYS A 19 6.20 4.09 -0.30
N LEU A 20 6.62 2.85 -0.48
CA LEU A 20 6.27 1.78 0.45
C LEU A 20 7.14 1.87 1.70
N ASN A 21 6.50 1.86 2.86
CA ASN A 21 7.20 1.93 4.13
C ASN A 21 7.26 0.58 4.83
N GLU A 22 6.17 -0.18 4.77
CA GLU A 22 6.09 -1.39 5.56
C GLU A 22 5.14 -2.38 4.90
N ILE A 23 5.41 -3.66 5.10
CA ILE A 23 4.52 -4.74 4.68
C ILE A 23 4.19 -5.56 5.91
N VAL A 24 2.90 -5.77 6.16
CA VAL A 24 2.44 -6.54 7.31
C VAL A 24 1.70 -7.77 6.80
N ALA A 25 2.10 -8.93 7.29
CA ALA A 25 1.42 -10.18 6.94
C ALA A 25 0.14 -10.29 7.77
N LEU A 26 -0.95 -10.62 7.10
CA LEU A 26 -2.24 -10.82 7.74
C LEU A 26 -2.57 -12.31 7.80
N ASP A 27 -3.51 -12.65 8.67
CA ASP A 27 -3.77 -14.06 8.99
C ASP A 27 -4.26 -14.91 7.84
N SER A 28 -4.99 -14.37 6.92
CA SER A 28 -5.62 -15.17 5.88
C SER A 28 -4.83 -15.20 4.59
N GLY A 29 -3.52 -15.09 4.68
CA GLY A 29 -2.66 -15.11 3.50
C GLY A 29 -2.66 -13.81 2.73
N LYS A 30 -3.11 -12.75 3.36
CA LYS A 30 -3.13 -11.43 2.75
C LYS A 30 -1.95 -10.62 3.25
N MET A 31 -1.57 -9.63 2.46
CA MET A 31 -0.50 -8.71 2.83
C MET A 31 -1.04 -7.30 2.87
N LEU A 32 -0.69 -6.57 3.92
CA LEU A 32 -1.05 -5.17 4.03
C LEU A 32 0.18 -4.34 3.69
N TYR A 33 0.05 -3.55 2.64
CA TYR A 33 1.13 -2.66 2.19
C TYR A 33 0.83 -1.26 2.69
N ILE A 34 1.78 -0.69 3.41
CA ILE A 34 1.62 0.64 4.01
C ILE A 34 2.65 1.58 3.42
N GLY A 35 2.18 2.70 2.93
CA GLY A 35 3.05 3.70 2.33
C GLY A 35 2.58 5.10 2.61
N GLU A 36 3.18 6.06 1.90
CA GLU A 36 2.85 7.48 2.06
C GLU A 36 2.47 8.10 0.73
N CYS A 37 1.46 8.96 0.77
CA CYS A 37 1.11 9.75 -0.39
C CYS A 37 2.26 10.72 -0.69
N PRO A 38 2.73 10.81 -1.95
CA PRO A 38 3.84 11.69 -2.27
C PRO A 38 3.49 13.18 -2.17
N ASP A 39 2.21 13.50 -2.19
CA ASP A 39 1.79 14.89 -2.18
C ASP A 39 1.49 15.43 -0.79
N CYS A 40 0.77 14.67 0.01
CA CYS A 40 0.31 15.13 1.32
C CYS A 40 0.89 14.32 2.47
N TYR A 41 1.65 13.29 2.18
CA TYR A 41 2.29 12.41 3.17
C TYR A 41 1.30 11.67 4.06
N TYR A 42 0.05 11.61 3.66
CA TYR A 42 -0.93 10.83 4.38
C TYR A 42 -0.65 9.34 4.21
N GLN A 43 -0.82 8.58 5.27
CA GLN A 43 -0.58 7.15 5.20
C GLN A 43 -1.60 6.48 4.28
N ILE A 44 -1.11 5.74 3.30
CA ILE A 44 -1.96 4.98 2.41
C ILE A 44 -1.73 3.50 2.64
N LYS A 45 -2.78 2.72 2.47
CA LYS A 45 -2.74 1.29 2.73
C LYS A 45 -3.40 0.53 1.59
N ARG A 46 -2.88 -0.64 1.31
CA ARG A 46 -3.48 -1.51 0.31
C ARG A 46 -3.36 -2.95 0.77
N ILE A 47 -4.47 -3.67 0.73
CA ILE A 47 -4.49 -5.08 1.06
C ILE A 47 -4.42 -5.87 -0.22
N MET A 48 -3.48 -6.79 -0.29
CA MET A 48 -3.30 -7.64 -1.45
C MET A 48 -3.26 -9.08 -1.02
N ASN A 49 -3.79 -9.96 -1.85
CA ASN A 49 -3.72 -11.38 -1.59
C ASN A 49 -2.33 -11.87 -1.96
N ASN A 50 -1.70 -12.54 -1.04
CA ASN A 50 -0.42 -13.17 -1.31
C ASN A 50 -0.68 -14.64 -1.61
N ILE A 51 -1.47 -14.89 -2.65
CA ILE A 51 -1.82 -16.25 -3.03
C ILE A 51 -0.74 -16.77 -3.94
N ALA A 52 -0.20 -17.83 -3.53
CA ALA A 52 0.69 -18.51 -4.41
C ALA A 52 -0.15 -19.02 -5.54
N ARG A 53 0.08 -18.96 -6.41
CA ARG A 53 -0.75 -19.37 -7.39
C ARG A 53 -0.59 -20.54 -7.83
N ASN A 54 -0.85 -20.99 -7.70
CA ASN A 54 -0.70 -22.22 -8.02
C ASN A 54 -0.78 -22.63 -8.91
#